data_8eeebe2ced2e9eace89792fe47df5471
#
_entry.id   8eeebe2ced2e9eace89792fe47df5471
#
_cell.length_a   1.000
_cell.length_b   1.000
_cell.length_c   1.000
_cell.angle_alpha   90.00
_cell.angle_beta   90.00
_cell.angle_gamma   90.00
#
_symmetry.space_group_name_H-M   'P 1'
#
loop_
_entity.id
_entity.type
_entity.pdbx_description
1 polymer ?
#
loop_
_entity_poly.entity_id
_entity_poly.type
_entity_poly.pdbx_seq_one_letter_code
_entity_poly.pdbx_strand_id
1 'polypeptide(L)'
;MQTRILPTVLLAFSTAAFAESAFTLQFDNPSKDGGFTQNQLLSAPYGFGCSGGNASPALSWKNPPAGTKSFVLTVYDKDAPTGLGWMHWVVADIPADVRRLPAGITAQGGRLPKGALQTRTDFGTPGYGGACPPEGREHRYEFTLTALKVAKLPNITAESTPALVGFFTRANSLGEAKFTVEHRR
;
A
#
# COMPACT_ATOMS: atom_id res chain seq x y z
N MET A 1 40.78 -64.02 16.92
CA MET A 1 40.44 -62.63 17.23
C MET A 1 39.56 -62.09 16.11
N GLN A 2 38.24 -62.11 16.28
CA GLN A 2 37.29 -61.65 15.27
C GLN A 2 36.84 -60.25 15.63
N THR A 3 37.20 -59.23 14.85
CA THR A 3 36.82 -57.85 15.00
C THR A 3 35.42 -57.63 14.39
N ARG A 4 34.42 -57.34 15.24
CA ARG A 4 33.05 -56.97 14.78
C ARG A 4 33.05 -55.49 14.49
N ILE A 5 32.81 -55.12 13.21
CA ILE A 5 32.54 -53.77 12.77
C ILE A 5 31.04 -53.50 12.91
N LEU A 6 30.67 -52.57 13.79
CA LEU A 6 29.28 -52.05 13.86
C LEU A 6 29.03 -51.03 12.75
N PRO A 7 27.92 -51.09 12.04
CA PRO A 7 27.57 -50.07 11.06
C PRO A 7 27.04 -48.82 11.79
N THR A 8 27.67 -47.65 11.52
CA THR A 8 27.16 -46.36 11.95
C THR A 8 26.04 -45.93 11.00
N VAL A 9 24.80 -45.87 11.51
CA VAL A 9 23.64 -45.36 10.76
C VAL A 9 23.67 -43.83 10.86
N LEU A 10 23.97 -43.14 9.77
CA LEU A 10 23.80 -41.69 9.63
C LEU A 10 22.31 -41.39 9.39
N LEU A 11 21.61 -40.82 10.37
CA LEU A 11 20.30 -40.23 10.17
C LEU A 11 20.47 -38.85 9.47
N ALA A 12 20.08 -38.77 8.22
CA ALA A 12 19.97 -37.50 7.49
C ALA A 12 18.65 -36.82 7.90
N PHE A 13 18.75 -35.74 8.68
CA PHE A 13 17.61 -34.84 8.93
C PHE A 13 17.41 -33.95 7.72
N SER A 14 16.37 -34.23 6.93
CA SER A 14 15.91 -33.36 5.85
C SER A 14 15.13 -32.21 6.48
N THR A 15 15.70 -31.00 6.57
CA THR A 15 14.98 -29.78 6.92
C THR A 15 14.20 -29.31 5.69
N ALA A 16 12.88 -29.58 5.69
CA ALA A 16 11.99 -28.96 4.71
C ALA A 16 11.94 -27.46 5.00
N ALA A 17 12.61 -26.65 4.18
CA ALA A 17 12.43 -25.20 4.18
C ALA A 17 11.03 -24.90 3.65
N PHE A 18 10.11 -24.51 4.52
CA PHE A 18 8.84 -23.93 4.10
C PHE A 18 9.15 -22.58 3.46
N ALA A 19 8.95 -22.45 2.16
CA ALA A 19 8.99 -21.16 1.49
C ALA A 19 7.89 -20.27 2.08
N GLU A 20 8.26 -19.22 2.80
CA GLU A 20 7.30 -18.23 3.32
C GLU A 20 6.60 -17.59 2.13
N SER A 21 5.25 -17.61 2.14
CA SER A 21 4.46 -17.03 1.05
C SER A 21 4.68 -15.53 1.00
N ALA A 22 5.00 -14.96 -0.16
CA ALA A 22 5.31 -13.55 -0.33
C ALA A 22 4.18 -12.63 0.19
N PHE A 23 4.55 -11.53 0.83
CA PHE A 23 3.63 -10.45 1.16
C PHE A 23 3.12 -9.81 -0.13
N THR A 24 1.80 -9.78 -0.33
CA THR A 24 1.16 -9.32 -1.58
C THR A 24 0.10 -8.28 -1.31
N LEU A 25 0.00 -7.30 -2.23
CA LEU A 25 -1.06 -6.29 -2.29
C LEU A 25 -1.80 -6.45 -3.62
N GLN A 26 -3.13 -6.36 -3.60
CA GLN A 26 -3.99 -6.56 -4.77
C GLN A 26 -4.96 -5.39 -4.94
N PHE A 27 -5.23 -5.05 -6.20
CA PHE A 27 -6.25 -4.10 -6.63
C PHE A 27 -7.52 -4.90 -6.95
N ASP A 28 -8.55 -4.79 -6.08
CA ASP A 28 -9.70 -5.70 -6.12
C ASP A 28 -10.77 -5.29 -7.14
N ASN A 29 -10.80 -4.03 -7.59
CA ASN A 29 -11.80 -3.50 -8.52
C ASN A 29 -11.20 -2.67 -9.66
N PRO A 30 -10.25 -3.22 -10.43
CA PRO A 30 -9.69 -2.54 -11.60
C PRO A 30 -10.75 -2.43 -12.71
N SER A 31 -10.45 -1.60 -13.72
CA SER A 31 -11.13 -1.64 -15.01
C SER A 31 -10.86 -2.97 -15.72
N LYS A 32 -11.56 -3.23 -16.83
CA LYS A 32 -11.36 -4.45 -17.63
C LYS A 32 -9.92 -4.62 -18.13
N ASP A 33 -9.22 -3.50 -18.32
CA ASP A 33 -7.82 -3.46 -18.80
C ASP A 33 -6.81 -3.42 -17.65
N GLY A 34 -7.26 -3.63 -16.40
CA GLY A 34 -6.41 -3.62 -15.19
C GLY A 34 -6.08 -2.22 -14.64
N GLY A 35 -6.53 -1.14 -15.29
CA GLY A 35 -6.32 0.24 -14.90
C GLY A 35 -7.38 0.80 -13.94
N PHE A 36 -7.43 2.14 -13.83
CA PHE A 36 -8.47 2.82 -13.06
C PHE A 36 -9.81 2.82 -13.79
N THR A 37 -10.89 2.66 -13.02
CA THR A 37 -12.26 2.92 -13.51
C THR A 37 -12.54 4.42 -13.47
N GLN A 38 -13.56 4.89 -14.23
CA GLN A 38 -14.00 6.29 -14.21
C GLN A 38 -14.29 6.81 -12.79
N ASN A 39 -14.81 5.96 -11.89
CA ASN A 39 -15.07 6.32 -10.51
C ASN A 39 -13.81 6.59 -9.69
N GLN A 40 -12.66 6.05 -10.08
CA GLN A 40 -11.39 6.20 -9.37
C GLN A 40 -10.54 7.36 -9.90
N LEU A 41 -10.94 7.97 -11.04
CA LEU A 41 -10.26 9.15 -11.56
C LEU A 41 -10.62 10.40 -10.75
N LEU A 42 -9.75 11.41 -10.80
CA LEU A 42 -9.91 12.67 -10.08
C LEU A 42 -11.19 13.39 -10.50
N SER A 43 -11.91 13.98 -9.56
CA SER A 43 -13.15 14.68 -9.82
C SER A 43 -12.93 16.13 -10.24
N ALA A 44 -13.91 16.71 -10.94
CA ALA A 44 -13.87 18.05 -11.52
C ALA A 44 -13.53 19.18 -10.52
N PRO A 45 -14.00 19.17 -9.24
CA PRO A 45 -13.72 20.24 -8.30
C PRO A 45 -12.23 20.47 -8.00
N TYR A 46 -11.35 19.52 -8.29
CA TYR A 46 -9.90 19.69 -8.11
C TYR A 46 -9.25 20.61 -9.18
N GLY A 47 -9.92 20.87 -10.30
CA GLY A 47 -9.47 21.84 -11.30
C GLY A 47 -8.36 21.35 -12.25
N PHE A 48 -8.04 20.04 -12.26
CA PHE A 48 -7.01 19.46 -13.14
C PHE A 48 -7.56 19.00 -14.50
N GLY A 49 -8.82 19.28 -14.79
CA GLY A 49 -9.47 18.93 -16.06
C GLY A 49 -10.01 17.50 -16.15
N CYS A 50 -9.97 16.72 -15.09
CA CYS A 50 -10.64 15.43 -15.02
C CYS A 50 -12.03 15.55 -14.39
N SER A 51 -12.89 14.56 -14.66
CA SER A 51 -14.29 14.52 -14.20
C SER A 51 -14.71 13.13 -13.69
N GLY A 52 -13.80 12.47 -12.96
CA GLY A 52 -14.06 11.16 -12.36
C GLY A 52 -14.88 11.24 -11.06
N GLY A 53 -15.10 10.09 -10.45
CA GLY A 53 -15.83 9.96 -9.18
C GLY A 53 -14.97 10.21 -7.94
N ASN A 54 -13.66 10.27 -8.07
CA ASN A 54 -12.69 10.41 -6.96
C ASN A 54 -12.89 9.39 -5.82
N ALA A 55 -13.38 8.19 -6.15
CA ALA A 55 -13.60 7.12 -5.19
C ALA A 55 -12.31 6.30 -5.02
N SER A 56 -11.86 6.10 -3.79
CA SER A 56 -10.69 5.25 -3.53
C SER A 56 -10.91 3.83 -4.04
N PRO A 57 -9.86 3.15 -4.53
CA PRO A 57 -9.96 1.76 -4.95
C PRO A 57 -10.18 0.82 -3.76
N ALA A 58 -10.74 -0.38 -4.02
CA ALA A 58 -10.72 -1.48 -3.08
C ALA A 58 -9.38 -2.21 -3.19
N LEU A 59 -8.78 -2.52 -2.04
CA LEU A 59 -7.48 -3.17 -1.94
C LEU A 59 -7.56 -4.33 -0.97
N SER A 60 -6.81 -5.41 -1.24
CA SER A 60 -6.62 -6.50 -0.30
C SER A 60 -5.15 -6.97 -0.27
N TRP A 61 -4.76 -7.64 0.81
CA TRP A 61 -3.40 -8.13 0.98
C TRP A 61 -3.33 -9.43 1.77
N LYS A 62 -2.25 -10.17 1.52
CA LYS A 62 -2.01 -11.49 2.14
C LYS A 62 -0.55 -11.59 2.63
N ASN A 63 -0.34 -12.48 3.57
CA ASN A 63 0.96 -12.89 4.08
C ASN A 63 1.85 -11.72 4.56
N PRO A 64 1.36 -10.84 5.43
CA PRO A 64 2.22 -9.80 5.99
C PRO A 64 3.36 -10.45 6.81
N PRO A 65 4.54 -9.80 6.90
CA PRO A 65 5.66 -10.28 7.70
C PRO A 65 5.26 -10.58 9.15
N ALA A 66 5.89 -11.58 9.75
CA ALA A 66 5.71 -11.88 11.17
C ALA A 66 6.05 -10.65 12.04
N GLY A 67 5.29 -10.43 13.13
CA GLY A 67 5.47 -9.29 14.00
C GLY A 67 4.82 -7.99 13.52
N THR A 68 4.07 -8.01 12.40
CA THR A 68 3.30 -6.85 11.94
C THR A 68 2.27 -6.42 12.98
N LYS A 69 2.29 -5.14 13.35
CA LYS A 69 1.37 -4.51 14.30
C LYS A 69 0.44 -3.48 13.67
N SER A 70 0.81 -2.93 12.52
CA SER A 70 -0.03 -2.05 11.69
C SER A 70 0.50 -1.98 10.26
N PHE A 71 -0.22 -1.24 9.40
CA PHE A 71 0.22 -0.97 8.04
C PHE A 71 0.11 0.52 7.72
N VAL A 72 0.91 0.95 6.73
CA VAL A 72 0.75 2.22 6.02
C VAL A 72 0.54 1.93 4.55
N LEU A 73 -0.49 2.53 3.94
CA LEU A 73 -0.70 2.55 2.50
C LEU A 73 -0.34 3.91 1.95
N THR A 74 0.39 3.92 0.84
CA THR A 74 0.62 5.12 0.02
C THR A 74 0.27 4.87 -1.43
N VAL A 75 -0.23 5.91 -2.13
CA VAL A 75 -0.44 5.94 -3.58
C VAL A 75 0.33 7.14 -4.12
N TYR A 76 1.31 6.87 -4.96
CA TYR A 76 2.28 7.86 -5.43
C TYR A 76 2.40 7.84 -6.94
N ASP A 77 2.16 8.99 -7.57
CA ASP A 77 2.42 9.26 -8.98
C ASP A 77 3.88 9.72 -9.14
N LYS A 78 4.73 8.85 -9.63
CA LYS A 78 6.16 9.13 -9.80
C LYS A 78 6.49 9.93 -11.06
N ASP A 79 5.53 10.04 -11.98
CA ASP A 79 5.69 10.71 -13.26
C ASP A 79 5.08 12.13 -13.27
N ALA A 80 4.43 12.55 -12.16
CA ALA A 80 3.90 13.89 -12.04
C ALA A 80 4.99 14.97 -12.26
N PRO A 81 4.76 16.01 -13.09
CA PRO A 81 5.78 16.96 -13.53
C PRO A 81 6.10 18.03 -12.46
N THR A 82 6.30 17.62 -11.22
CA THR A 82 6.60 18.49 -10.08
C THR A 82 8.08 18.46 -9.68
N GLY A 83 8.85 17.52 -10.23
CA GLY A 83 10.21 17.20 -9.79
C GLY A 83 10.29 16.33 -8.52
N LEU A 84 9.16 16.11 -7.83
CA LEU A 84 9.05 15.32 -6.60
C LEU A 84 8.01 14.21 -6.71
N GLY A 85 7.35 14.03 -7.88
CA GLY A 85 6.16 13.21 -8.02
C GLY A 85 4.96 13.81 -7.29
N TRP A 86 3.91 13.01 -7.02
CA TRP A 86 2.70 13.48 -6.36
C TRP A 86 2.08 12.39 -5.50
N MET A 87 1.86 12.70 -4.23
CA MET A 87 1.22 11.77 -3.30
C MET A 87 -0.30 11.89 -3.36
N HIS A 88 -0.95 10.84 -3.85
CA HIS A 88 -2.40 10.79 -4.08
C HIS A 88 -3.19 10.32 -2.87
N TRP A 89 -2.61 9.46 -2.04
CA TRP A 89 -3.28 8.92 -0.86
C TRP A 89 -2.28 8.43 0.18
N VAL A 90 -2.58 8.69 1.45
CA VAL A 90 -1.80 8.17 2.58
C VAL A 90 -2.77 7.72 3.67
N VAL A 91 -2.70 6.44 4.04
CA VAL A 91 -3.45 5.86 5.16
C VAL A 91 -2.46 5.24 6.13
N ALA A 92 -2.36 5.81 7.31
CA ALA A 92 -1.49 5.33 8.39
C ALA A 92 -2.27 4.51 9.43
N ASP A 93 -1.55 3.79 10.27
CA ASP A 93 -2.06 3.06 11.44
C ASP A 93 -3.20 2.07 11.12
N ILE A 94 -3.19 1.48 9.92
CA ILE A 94 -4.15 0.42 9.57
C ILE A 94 -3.89 -0.76 10.51
N PRO A 95 -4.90 -1.24 11.28
CA PRO A 95 -4.69 -2.31 12.27
C PRO A 95 -4.19 -3.62 11.66
N ALA A 96 -3.39 -4.37 12.44
CA ALA A 96 -2.75 -5.60 11.98
C ALA A 96 -3.71 -6.73 11.58
N ASP A 97 -4.93 -6.73 12.06
CA ASP A 97 -5.98 -7.71 11.71
C ASP A 97 -6.75 -7.36 10.43
N VAL A 98 -6.62 -6.14 9.93
CA VAL A 98 -7.20 -5.72 8.65
C VAL A 98 -6.45 -6.37 7.49
N ARG A 99 -7.21 -6.85 6.48
CA ARG A 99 -6.67 -7.47 5.25
C ARG A 99 -7.23 -6.85 3.99
N ARG A 100 -8.04 -5.80 4.11
CA ARG A 100 -8.62 -5.08 2.98
C ARG A 100 -9.01 -3.66 3.34
N LEU A 101 -8.97 -2.78 2.35
CA LEU A 101 -9.66 -1.49 2.37
C LEU A 101 -10.81 -1.54 1.37
N PRO A 102 -12.05 -1.15 1.76
CA PRO A 102 -13.16 -1.10 0.83
C PRO A 102 -13.01 0.06 -0.18
N ALA A 103 -13.65 -0.04 -1.33
CA ALA A 103 -13.75 1.09 -2.25
C ALA A 103 -14.54 2.26 -1.63
N GLY A 104 -14.22 3.49 -2.05
CA GLY A 104 -14.97 4.69 -1.68
C GLY A 104 -14.80 5.10 -0.21
N ILE A 105 -13.62 4.94 0.37
CA ILE A 105 -13.26 5.58 1.64
C ILE A 105 -13.29 7.10 1.40
N THR A 106 -14.11 7.83 2.17
CA THR A 106 -14.24 9.28 2.02
C THR A 106 -13.10 10.02 2.70
N ALA A 107 -12.85 11.27 2.32
CA ALA A 107 -11.84 12.13 2.95
C ALA A 107 -12.09 12.30 4.46
N GLN A 108 -13.35 12.27 4.90
CA GLN A 108 -13.77 12.33 6.31
C GLN A 108 -13.62 10.98 7.05
N GLY A 109 -13.05 9.96 6.39
CA GLY A 109 -12.82 8.65 6.99
C GLY A 109 -14.02 7.70 6.97
N GLY A 110 -15.09 8.02 6.28
CA GLY A 110 -16.20 7.08 6.08
C GLY A 110 -15.69 5.79 5.42
N ARG A 111 -16.05 4.63 5.96
CA ARG A 111 -15.59 3.28 5.59
C ARG A 111 -14.11 2.97 5.90
N LEU A 112 -13.36 3.89 6.51
CA LEU A 112 -12.01 3.63 6.98
C LEU A 112 -12.04 2.63 8.16
N PRO A 113 -11.14 1.63 8.24
CA PRO A 113 -11.04 0.75 9.40
C PRO A 113 -10.82 1.54 10.69
N LYS A 114 -11.52 1.15 11.76
CA LYS A 114 -11.37 1.80 13.07
C LYS A 114 -9.91 1.76 13.53
N GLY A 115 -9.35 2.91 13.86
CA GLY A 115 -7.96 3.07 14.29
C GLY A 115 -7.02 3.53 13.19
N ALA A 116 -7.38 3.35 11.92
CA ALA A 116 -6.63 3.90 10.79
C ALA A 116 -6.85 5.41 10.65
N LEU A 117 -5.90 6.09 10.04
CA LEU A 117 -5.86 7.54 9.89
C LEU A 117 -5.46 7.91 8.46
N GLN A 118 -6.28 8.72 7.78
CA GLN A 118 -5.84 9.39 6.55
C GLN A 118 -5.05 10.65 6.90
N THR A 119 -3.93 10.87 6.23
CA THR A 119 -3.11 12.07 6.43
C THR A 119 -3.11 12.92 5.17
N ARG A 120 -2.60 14.15 5.28
CA ARG A 120 -2.47 15.08 4.17
C ARG A 120 -1.76 14.42 2.98
N THR A 121 -2.23 14.74 1.79
CA THR A 121 -1.62 14.42 0.49
C THR A 121 -1.06 15.68 -0.16
N ASP A 122 -0.51 15.56 -1.37
CA ASP A 122 -0.04 16.72 -2.12
C ASP A 122 -1.20 17.57 -2.70
N PHE A 123 -2.45 17.09 -2.60
CA PHE A 123 -3.65 17.92 -2.80
C PHE A 123 -3.92 18.88 -1.60
N GLY A 124 -3.11 18.83 -0.53
CA GLY A 124 -3.22 19.69 0.64
C GLY A 124 -4.18 19.24 1.73
N THR A 125 -4.94 18.18 1.49
CA THR A 125 -5.95 17.61 2.43
C THR A 125 -5.80 16.10 2.57
N PRO A 126 -6.31 15.49 3.66
CA PRO A 126 -6.45 14.04 3.76
C PRO A 126 -7.44 13.47 2.75
N GLY A 127 -7.26 12.19 2.40
CA GLY A 127 -8.16 11.45 1.53
C GLY A 127 -7.52 11.05 0.20
N TYR A 128 -8.25 10.24 -0.55
CA TYR A 128 -7.84 9.79 -1.87
C TYR A 128 -8.07 10.89 -2.92
N GLY A 129 -7.04 11.21 -3.68
CA GLY A 129 -7.13 11.97 -4.92
C GLY A 129 -6.90 11.04 -6.11
N GLY A 130 -7.84 11.00 -7.04
CA GLY A 130 -7.81 10.09 -8.19
C GLY A 130 -6.72 10.44 -9.20
N ALA A 131 -6.45 9.50 -10.12
CA ALA A 131 -5.54 9.72 -11.23
C ALA A 131 -6.07 10.81 -12.18
N CYS A 132 -5.17 11.70 -12.62
CA CYS A 132 -5.47 12.74 -13.60
C CYS A 132 -4.18 13.25 -14.26
N PRO A 133 -3.50 12.44 -15.09
CA PRO A 133 -2.29 12.90 -15.77
C PRO A 133 -2.61 14.00 -16.78
N PRO A 134 -1.65 14.84 -17.17
CA PRO A 134 -1.83 15.80 -18.27
C PRO A 134 -2.26 15.11 -19.57
N GLU A 135 -2.99 15.81 -20.42
CA GLU A 135 -3.44 15.25 -21.71
C GLU A 135 -2.27 14.70 -22.55
N GLY A 136 -2.47 13.55 -23.16
CA GLY A 136 -1.47 12.85 -23.96
C GLY A 136 -0.34 12.20 -23.15
N ARG A 137 -0.36 12.27 -21.82
CA ARG A 137 0.64 11.67 -20.95
C ARG A 137 0.13 10.39 -20.30
N GLU A 138 1.05 9.47 -20.07
CA GLU A 138 0.82 8.27 -19.28
C GLU A 138 1.65 8.36 -18.01
N HIS A 139 0.99 8.17 -16.86
CA HIS A 139 1.62 8.19 -15.56
C HIS A 139 1.46 6.84 -14.86
N ARG A 140 2.42 6.53 -13.97
CA ARG A 140 2.50 5.31 -13.18
C ARG A 140 2.21 5.62 -11.72
N TYR A 141 1.14 5.04 -11.22
CA TYR A 141 0.68 5.20 -9.85
C TYR A 141 1.12 3.98 -9.04
N GLU A 142 2.13 4.16 -8.19
CA GLU A 142 2.64 3.11 -7.31
C GLU A 142 1.81 3.04 -6.03
N PHE A 143 1.22 1.88 -5.80
CA PHE A 143 0.57 1.53 -4.54
C PHE A 143 1.55 0.75 -3.69
N THR A 144 1.85 1.25 -2.50
CA THR A 144 2.75 0.60 -1.55
C THR A 144 2.05 0.38 -0.22
N LEU A 145 1.98 -0.86 0.23
CA LEU A 145 1.55 -1.24 1.58
C LEU A 145 2.77 -1.66 2.38
N THR A 146 3.11 -0.91 3.41
CA THR A 146 4.23 -1.20 4.31
C THR A 146 3.72 -1.79 5.62
N ALA A 147 4.20 -2.97 5.98
CA ALA A 147 3.94 -3.60 7.27
C ALA A 147 4.89 -3.04 8.33
N LEU A 148 4.36 -2.70 9.52
CA LEU A 148 5.09 -2.02 10.58
C LEU A 148 5.20 -2.84 11.86
N LYS A 149 6.34 -2.70 12.57
CA LYS A 149 6.59 -3.29 13.89
C LYS A 149 5.92 -2.53 15.05
N VAL A 150 5.25 -1.41 14.80
CA VAL A 150 4.54 -0.57 15.78
C VAL A 150 3.05 -0.53 15.44
N ALA A 151 2.19 -0.43 16.46
CA ALA A 151 0.74 -0.35 16.26
C ALA A 151 0.28 1.04 15.78
N LYS A 152 1.05 2.09 16.13
CA LYS A 152 0.83 3.47 15.70
C LYS A 152 2.17 4.14 15.41
N LEU A 153 2.21 4.95 14.38
CA LEU A 153 3.33 5.83 14.11
C LEU A 153 3.35 6.98 15.13
N PRO A 154 4.54 7.33 15.67
CA PRO A 154 4.64 8.43 16.63
C PRO A 154 4.34 9.78 15.97
N ASN A 155 3.64 10.64 16.68
CA ASN A 155 3.41 12.05 16.32
C ASN A 155 2.75 12.27 14.94
N ILE A 156 1.99 11.29 14.43
CA ILE A 156 1.25 11.40 13.17
C ILE A 156 -0.19 11.84 13.47
N THR A 157 -0.64 12.84 12.72
CA THR A 157 -2.01 13.39 12.74
C THR A 157 -2.53 13.48 11.31
N ALA A 158 -3.79 13.84 11.12
CA ALA A 158 -4.37 14.08 9.79
C ALA A 158 -3.63 15.19 9.02
N GLU A 159 -3.00 16.14 9.72
CA GLU A 159 -2.24 17.24 9.12
C GLU A 159 -0.78 16.87 8.77
N SER A 160 -0.34 15.66 9.10
CA SER A 160 1.02 15.22 8.82
C SER A 160 1.26 15.13 7.31
N THR A 161 2.42 15.63 6.87
CA THR A 161 2.82 15.56 5.46
C THR A 161 3.20 14.14 5.04
N PRO A 162 3.11 13.80 3.75
CA PRO A 162 3.58 12.50 3.24
C PRO A 162 5.04 12.21 3.62
N ALA A 163 5.90 13.22 3.59
CA ALA A 163 7.31 13.09 3.95
C ALA A 163 7.50 12.68 5.42
N LEU A 164 6.74 13.26 6.36
CA LEU A 164 6.81 12.91 7.77
C LEU A 164 6.30 11.49 8.02
N VAL A 165 5.18 11.11 7.41
CA VAL A 165 4.66 9.74 7.47
C VAL A 165 5.68 8.76 6.90
N GLY A 166 6.26 9.05 5.74
CA GLY A 166 7.28 8.23 5.09
C GLY A 166 8.53 8.04 5.96
N PHE A 167 8.98 9.06 6.66
CA PHE A 167 10.12 8.97 7.59
C PHE A 167 9.87 7.94 8.69
N PHE A 168 8.73 8.04 9.40
CA PHE A 168 8.41 7.09 10.47
C PHE A 168 8.05 5.70 9.95
N THR A 169 7.41 5.61 8.80
CA THR A 169 7.11 4.33 8.12
C THR A 169 8.40 3.58 7.83
N ARG A 170 9.39 4.22 7.22
CA ARG A 170 10.69 3.62 6.88
C ARG A 170 11.43 3.14 8.13
N ALA A 171 11.45 3.91 9.21
CA ALA A 171 12.09 3.56 10.47
C ALA A 171 11.45 2.35 11.19
N ASN A 172 10.20 2.03 10.87
CA ASN A 172 9.42 0.97 11.51
C ASN A 172 9.01 -0.17 10.56
N SER A 173 9.46 -0.16 9.31
CA SER A 173 9.11 -1.16 8.30
C SER A 173 9.64 -2.55 8.64
N LEU A 174 8.79 -3.56 8.41
CA LEU A 174 9.13 -4.98 8.39
C LEU A 174 9.18 -5.55 6.96
N GLY A 175 8.53 -4.88 6.00
CA GLY A 175 8.47 -5.28 4.60
C GLY A 175 7.38 -4.52 3.87
N GLU A 176 7.40 -4.63 2.54
CA GLU A 176 6.49 -3.91 1.66
C GLU A 176 5.90 -4.85 0.60
N ALA A 177 4.64 -4.58 0.23
CA ALA A 177 4.00 -5.15 -0.94
C ALA A 177 3.57 -4.01 -1.86
N LYS A 178 3.80 -4.17 -3.18
CA LYS A 178 3.60 -3.11 -4.17
C LYS A 178 2.94 -3.63 -5.43
N PHE A 179 2.20 -2.74 -6.09
CA PHE A 179 1.85 -2.85 -7.50
C PHE A 179 1.78 -1.46 -8.13
N THR A 180 1.79 -1.42 -9.45
CA THR A 180 1.69 -0.16 -10.21
C THR A 180 0.49 -0.22 -11.13
N VAL A 181 -0.25 0.88 -11.22
CA VAL A 181 -1.32 1.09 -12.20
C VAL A 181 -0.87 2.17 -13.16
N GLU A 182 -0.90 1.89 -14.45
CA GLU A 182 -0.66 2.87 -15.50
C GLU A 182 -1.99 3.52 -15.92
N HIS A 183 -1.97 4.81 -16.16
CA HIS A 183 -3.12 5.53 -16.68
C HIS A 183 -2.69 6.62 -17.65
N ARG A 184 -3.33 6.61 -18.81
CA ARG A 184 -3.17 7.62 -19.87
C ARG A 184 -4.45 8.45 -19.97
N ARG A 185 -4.31 9.73 -20.19
CA ARG A 185 -5.41 10.64 -20.51
C ARG A 185 -5.33 11.14 -21.94
#